data_f6a9865d385e7b6f4eebff36e8988ba0
#
_entry.id   f6a9865d385e7b6f4eebff36e8988ba0
#
_cell.length_a   1.000
_cell.length_b   1.000
_cell.length_c   1.000
_cell.angle_alpha   90.00
_cell.angle_beta   90.00
_cell.angle_gamma   90.00
#
_symmetry.space_group_name_H-M   'P 1'
#
loop_
_entity.id
_entity.type
_entity.pdbx_description
1 polymer ?
#
loop_
_entity_poly.entity_id
_entity_poly.type
_entity_poly.pdbx_seq_one_letter_code
_entity_poly.pdbx_strand_id
1 'polypeptide(L)'
;MKAIILAAGKGSNLNPFSNTRPIPMISVAGKTLLDNSLCQLKNAGINDVYIVVGHHKEKIQEFVAEKSDAGMNIHCLEQKKNNGIGDAILQVKEKISPGEYFLLIYGDTLTDENIYSKAQQSFHSFKCPVASICLPPSNESFGNVF
;
A
#
# COMPACT_ATOMS: atom_id res chain seq x y z
N MET A 1 9.60 -11.37 -4.67
CA MET A 1 8.29 -11.03 -4.04
C MET A 1 7.88 -9.67 -4.55
N LYS A 2 6.63 -9.48 -4.92
CA LYS A 2 6.06 -8.21 -5.37
C LYS A 2 5.29 -7.54 -4.23
N ALA A 3 5.04 -6.24 -4.32
CA ALA A 3 4.14 -5.54 -3.42
C ALA A 3 2.93 -4.98 -4.15
N ILE A 4 1.77 -4.99 -3.49
CA ILE A 4 0.53 -4.36 -3.95
C ILE A 4 0.13 -3.32 -2.90
N ILE A 5 0.01 -2.06 -3.32
CA ILE A 5 -0.45 -0.97 -2.45
C ILE A 5 -1.88 -0.59 -2.86
N LEU A 6 -2.81 -0.68 -1.94
CA LEU A 6 -4.20 -0.29 -2.15
C LEU A 6 -4.36 1.21 -1.89
N ALA A 7 -4.56 1.99 -2.95
CA ALA A 7 -4.60 3.45 -2.92
C ALA A 7 -5.82 4.04 -3.66
N ALA A 8 -6.85 3.21 -3.93
CA ALA A 8 -8.02 3.62 -4.73
C ALA A 8 -9.16 4.23 -3.91
N GLY A 9 -9.12 4.10 -2.58
CA GLY A 9 -10.18 4.51 -1.67
C GLY A 9 -10.42 6.02 -1.64
N LYS A 10 -11.68 6.42 -1.45
CA LYS A 10 -12.08 7.85 -1.33
C LYS A 10 -11.63 8.50 -0.02
N GLY A 11 -11.44 7.70 1.04
CA GLY A 11 -11.00 8.20 2.33
C GLY A 11 -12.00 9.15 3.02
N SER A 12 -13.30 8.90 2.88
CA SER A 12 -14.36 9.77 3.40
C SER A 12 -14.28 10.04 4.90
N ASN A 13 -13.66 9.12 5.65
CA ASN A 13 -13.45 9.26 7.10
C ASN A 13 -12.39 10.33 7.47
N LEU A 14 -11.59 10.78 6.49
CA LEU A 14 -10.53 11.78 6.68
C LEU A 14 -10.88 13.13 6.02
N ASN A 15 -12.15 13.41 5.77
CA ASN A 15 -12.58 14.74 5.34
C ASN A 15 -12.25 15.79 6.43
N PRO A 16 -11.78 16.99 6.02
CA PRO A 16 -11.68 17.53 4.65
C PRO A 16 -10.37 17.15 3.90
N PHE A 17 -9.41 16.46 4.52
CA PHE A 17 -8.09 16.19 3.92
C PHE A 17 -8.17 15.38 2.62
N SER A 18 -9.11 14.42 2.54
CA SER A 18 -9.30 13.58 1.37
C SER A 18 -10.04 14.26 0.20
N ASN A 19 -10.56 15.48 0.39
CA ASN A 19 -11.29 16.21 -0.66
C ASN A 19 -10.38 16.67 -1.81
N THR A 20 -9.11 16.92 -1.53
CA THR A 20 -8.16 17.51 -2.49
C THR A 20 -7.02 16.58 -2.87
N ARG A 21 -6.85 15.47 -2.16
CA ARG A 21 -5.76 14.51 -2.39
C ARG A 21 -6.14 13.11 -1.90
N PRO A 22 -5.62 12.03 -2.51
CA PRO A 22 -5.82 10.68 -1.99
C PRO A 22 -5.06 10.52 -0.66
N ILE A 23 -5.57 9.69 0.25
CA ILE A 23 -4.98 9.49 1.58
C ILE A 23 -3.49 9.12 1.52
N PRO A 24 -3.02 8.25 0.61
CA PRO A 24 -1.60 7.94 0.49
C PRO A 24 -0.69 9.15 0.24
N MET A 25 -1.26 10.26 -0.24
CA MET A 25 -0.55 11.53 -0.47
C MET A 25 -0.63 12.52 0.69
N ILE A 26 -1.19 12.12 1.82
CA ILE A 26 -1.14 12.91 3.05
C ILE A 26 0.28 12.85 3.61
N SER A 27 0.81 14.02 3.97
CA SER A 27 2.16 14.14 4.54
C SER A 27 2.14 13.98 6.05
N VAL A 28 3.02 13.13 6.56
CA VAL A 28 3.30 12.96 7.98
C VAL A 28 4.81 13.13 8.18
N ALA A 29 5.20 14.01 9.07
CA ALA A 29 6.62 14.31 9.33
C ALA A 29 7.45 14.63 8.06
N GLY A 30 6.85 15.37 7.11
CA GLY A 30 7.54 15.82 5.90
C GLY A 30 7.58 14.81 4.73
N LYS A 31 7.04 13.61 4.89
CA LYS A 31 6.92 12.60 3.83
C LYS A 31 5.48 12.15 3.66
N THR A 32 5.08 11.82 2.43
CA THR A 32 3.75 11.22 2.22
C THR A 32 3.72 9.78 2.75
N LEU A 33 2.52 9.27 3.09
CA LEU A 33 2.35 7.88 3.49
C LEU A 33 2.87 6.93 2.40
N LEU A 34 2.61 7.27 1.13
CA LEU A 34 3.09 6.50 -0.01
C LEU A 34 4.63 6.51 -0.11
N ASP A 35 5.27 7.68 0.06
CA ASP A 35 6.74 7.78 0.05
C ASP A 35 7.37 6.95 1.17
N ASN A 36 6.77 6.96 2.35
CA ASN A 36 7.22 6.13 3.46
C ASN A 36 7.12 4.63 3.14
N SER A 37 5.99 4.19 2.60
CA SER A 37 5.78 2.79 2.19
C SER A 37 6.78 2.36 1.11
N LEU A 38 7.01 3.19 0.08
CA LEU A 38 7.98 2.89 -0.98
C LEU A 38 9.41 2.83 -0.45
N CYS A 39 9.79 3.74 0.44
CA CYS A 39 11.11 3.72 1.08
C CYS A 39 11.33 2.42 1.88
N GLN A 40 10.35 2.00 2.66
CA GLN A 40 10.44 0.76 3.44
C GLN A 40 10.44 -0.49 2.55
N LEU A 41 9.68 -0.52 1.46
CA LEU A 41 9.70 -1.61 0.49
C LEU A 41 11.07 -1.75 -0.16
N LYS A 42 11.68 -0.62 -0.56
CA LYS A 42 13.03 -0.61 -1.11
C LYS A 42 14.05 -1.15 -0.11
N ASN A 43 13.97 -0.75 1.15
CA ASN A 43 14.83 -1.24 2.23
C ASN A 43 14.64 -2.74 2.49
N ALA A 44 13.45 -3.27 2.26
CA ALA A 44 13.15 -4.71 2.32
C ALA A 44 13.56 -5.48 1.05
N GLY A 45 14.15 -4.81 0.05
CA GLY A 45 14.56 -5.44 -1.22
C GLY A 45 13.38 -5.76 -2.16
N ILE A 46 12.20 -5.17 -1.93
CA ILE A 46 11.01 -5.35 -2.77
C ILE A 46 10.92 -4.17 -3.75
N ASN A 47 11.34 -4.40 -4.97
CA ASN A 47 11.45 -3.34 -5.98
C ASN A 47 10.31 -3.34 -7.01
N ASP A 48 9.54 -4.44 -7.14
CA ASP A 48 8.38 -4.50 -8.04
C ASP A 48 7.11 -4.17 -7.27
N VAL A 49 6.54 -2.99 -7.54
CA VAL A 49 5.42 -2.44 -6.79
C VAL A 49 4.26 -2.10 -7.73
N TYR A 50 3.08 -2.60 -7.40
CA TYR A 50 1.83 -2.28 -8.07
C TYR A 50 0.96 -1.43 -7.15
N ILE A 51 0.63 -0.22 -7.57
CA ILE A 51 -0.24 0.70 -6.83
C ILE A 51 -1.60 0.70 -7.50
N VAL A 52 -2.62 0.22 -6.79
CA VAL A 52 -3.99 0.28 -7.27
C VAL A 52 -4.56 1.65 -6.94
N VAL A 53 -4.79 2.46 -7.97
CA VAL A 53 -5.23 3.85 -7.87
C VAL A 53 -6.70 4.02 -8.26
N GLY A 54 -7.34 5.06 -7.74
CA GLY A 54 -8.75 5.37 -8.05
C GLY A 54 -9.04 6.85 -7.83
N HIS A 55 -9.59 7.22 -6.70
CA HIS A 55 -9.91 8.61 -6.35
C HIS A 55 -8.64 9.47 -6.34
N HIS A 56 -8.65 10.58 -7.08
CA HIS A 56 -7.48 11.47 -7.28
C HIS A 56 -6.22 10.74 -7.79
N LYS A 57 -6.39 9.75 -8.66
CA LYS A 57 -5.30 8.92 -9.21
C LYS A 57 -4.15 9.74 -9.82
N GLU A 58 -4.47 10.89 -10.42
CA GLU A 58 -3.51 11.78 -11.09
C GLU A 58 -2.39 12.19 -10.13
N LYS A 59 -2.74 12.49 -8.87
CA LYS A 59 -1.77 12.88 -7.84
C LYS A 59 -0.74 11.79 -7.52
N ILE A 60 -1.21 10.53 -7.51
CA ILE A 60 -0.32 9.38 -7.28
C ILE A 60 0.54 9.13 -8.53
N GLN A 61 -0.05 9.23 -9.72
CA GLN A 61 0.66 9.02 -10.98
C GLN A 61 1.76 10.08 -11.21
N GLU A 62 1.48 11.36 -10.92
CA GLU A 62 2.47 12.44 -10.93
C GLU A 62 3.63 12.14 -9.96
N PHE A 63 3.30 11.79 -8.71
CA PHE A 63 4.30 11.45 -7.71
C PHE A 63 5.18 10.26 -8.11
N VAL A 64 4.58 9.21 -8.69
CA VAL A 64 5.32 8.02 -9.17
C VAL A 64 6.22 8.38 -10.34
N ALA A 65 5.77 9.23 -11.27
CA ALA A 65 6.57 9.70 -12.40
C ALA A 65 7.85 10.45 -11.95
N GLU A 66 7.74 11.25 -10.89
CA GLU A 66 8.89 11.94 -10.28
C GLU A 66 9.89 10.97 -9.60
N LYS A 67 9.43 9.77 -9.22
CA LYS A 67 10.24 8.75 -8.56
C LYS A 67 10.81 7.69 -9.52
N SER A 68 10.63 7.81 -10.82
CA SER A 68 11.02 6.80 -11.81
C SER A 68 12.50 6.39 -11.76
N ASP A 69 13.38 7.27 -11.27
CA ASP A 69 14.83 7.01 -11.17
C ASP A 69 15.25 6.34 -9.84
N ALA A 70 14.30 6.00 -8.96
CA ALA A 70 14.60 5.48 -7.63
C ALA A 70 15.06 4.00 -7.59
N GLY A 71 15.22 3.34 -8.75
CA GLY A 71 15.63 1.94 -8.82
C GLY A 71 14.53 0.96 -8.39
N MET A 72 13.27 1.37 -8.50
CA MET A 72 12.07 0.56 -8.27
C MET A 72 11.21 0.52 -9.53
N ASN A 73 10.58 -0.62 -9.79
CA ASN A 73 9.60 -0.79 -10.86
C ASN A 73 8.21 -0.52 -10.30
N ILE A 74 7.71 0.71 -10.46
CA ILE A 74 6.43 1.11 -9.89
C ILE A 74 5.38 1.21 -11.01
N HIS A 75 4.26 0.50 -10.85
CA HIS A 75 3.17 0.45 -11.81
C HIS A 75 1.86 0.91 -11.16
N CYS A 76 1.21 1.91 -11.75
CA CYS A 76 -0.13 2.33 -11.34
C CYS A 76 -1.19 1.58 -12.16
N LEU A 77 -2.13 0.92 -11.48
CA LEU A 77 -3.26 0.21 -12.07
C LEU A 77 -4.56 0.84 -11.59
N GLU A 78 -5.45 1.20 -12.50
CA GLU A 78 -6.68 1.89 -12.15
C GLU A 78 -7.78 0.91 -11.73
N GLN A 79 -8.34 1.11 -10.55
CA GLN A 79 -9.63 0.55 -10.16
C GLN A 79 -10.75 1.47 -10.66
N LYS A 80 -11.37 1.11 -11.77
CA LYS A 80 -12.43 1.95 -12.40
C LYS A 80 -13.71 2.06 -11.57
N LYS A 81 -14.05 1.00 -10.83
CA LYS A 81 -15.21 0.95 -9.95
C LYS A 81 -14.75 0.64 -8.54
N ASN A 82 -15.17 1.42 -7.57
CA ASN A 82 -14.81 1.18 -6.17
C ASN A 82 -15.72 0.07 -5.59
N ASN A 83 -15.47 -1.17 -6.00
CA ASN A 83 -16.19 -2.36 -5.56
C ASN A 83 -15.51 -3.08 -4.40
N GLY A 84 -14.71 -2.36 -3.62
CA GLY A 84 -14.03 -2.90 -2.44
C GLY A 84 -12.63 -3.44 -2.72
N ILE A 85 -12.03 -4.01 -1.67
CA ILE A 85 -10.63 -4.46 -1.65
C ILE A 85 -10.39 -5.63 -2.62
N GLY A 86 -11.33 -6.58 -2.68
CA GLY A 86 -11.21 -7.73 -3.58
C GLY A 86 -11.12 -7.32 -5.04
N ASP A 87 -11.94 -6.36 -5.48
CA ASP A 87 -11.88 -5.81 -6.84
C ASP A 87 -10.56 -5.09 -7.09
N ALA A 88 -10.05 -4.34 -6.11
CA ALA A 88 -8.74 -3.70 -6.20
C ALA A 88 -7.61 -4.71 -6.41
N ILE A 89 -7.60 -5.82 -5.68
CA ILE A 89 -6.60 -6.89 -5.84
C ILE A 89 -6.73 -7.55 -7.22
N LEU A 90 -7.94 -7.73 -7.74
CA LEU A 90 -8.16 -8.31 -9.05
C LEU A 90 -7.56 -7.48 -10.20
N GLN A 91 -7.37 -6.15 -10.03
CA GLN A 91 -6.68 -5.33 -11.03
C GLN A 91 -5.23 -5.77 -11.26
N VAL A 92 -4.62 -6.44 -10.27
CA VAL A 92 -3.22 -6.90 -10.32
C VAL A 92 -3.12 -8.38 -10.74
N LYS A 93 -4.24 -9.09 -10.88
CA LYS A 93 -4.28 -10.54 -11.12
C LYS A 93 -3.36 -11.01 -12.25
N GLU A 94 -3.35 -10.32 -13.38
CA GLU A 94 -2.52 -10.69 -14.55
C GLU A 94 -1.01 -10.40 -14.36
N LYS A 95 -0.65 -9.65 -13.30
CA LYS A 95 0.74 -9.30 -12.98
C LYS A 95 1.37 -10.22 -11.95
N ILE A 96 0.57 -11.09 -11.34
CA ILE A 96 1.00 -12.09 -10.34
C ILE A 96 0.89 -13.48 -10.98
N SER A 97 2.00 -14.17 -11.03
CA SER A 97 2.03 -15.54 -11.58
C SER A 97 1.40 -16.53 -10.58
N PRO A 98 0.81 -17.64 -11.08
CA PRO A 98 0.33 -18.70 -10.20
C PRO A 98 1.43 -19.19 -9.25
N GLY A 99 1.12 -19.22 -7.94
CA GLY A 99 2.08 -19.61 -6.91
C GLY A 99 3.05 -18.50 -6.48
N GLU A 100 2.98 -17.32 -7.08
CA GLU A 100 3.79 -16.19 -6.66
C GLU A 100 3.18 -15.51 -5.42
N TYR A 101 4.03 -15.20 -4.47
CA TYR A 101 3.65 -14.50 -3.24
C TYR A 101 3.86 -13.00 -3.38
N PHE A 102 2.98 -12.23 -2.76
CA PHE A 102 3.05 -10.78 -2.74
C PHE A 102 2.77 -10.23 -1.34
N LEU A 103 3.27 -9.03 -1.09
CA LEU A 103 2.94 -8.25 0.09
C LEU A 103 1.78 -7.30 -0.25
N LEU A 104 0.69 -7.38 0.52
CA LEU A 104 -0.46 -6.48 0.40
C LEU A 104 -0.38 -5.38 1.46
N ILE A 105 -0.47 -4.14 1.03
CA ILE A 105 -0.30 -2.96 1.87
C ILE A 105 -1.50 -2.02 1.67
N TYR A 106 -2.04 -1.53 2.76
CA TYR A 106 -3.00 -0.43 2.73
C TYR A 106 -2.25 0.90 2.58
N GLY A 107 -2.60 1.70 1.58
CA GLY A 107 -1.92 2.95 1.26
C GLY A 107 -2.15 4.09 2.28
N ASP A 108 -3.07 3.90 3.20
CA ASP A 108 -3.40 4.83 4.29
C ASP A 108 -2.72 4.49 5.63
N THR A 109 -1.78 3.56 5.62
CA THR A 109 -1.11 3.08 6.82
C THR A 109 0.28 3.69 6.97
N LEU A 110 0.58 4.22 8.15
CA LEU A 110 1.94 4.55 8.58
C LEU A 110 2.44 3.42 9.47
N THR A 111 3.59 2.86 9.13
CA THR A 111 4.17 1.73 9.86
C THR A 111 5.58 2.05 10.36
N ASP A 112 6.01 1.29 11.36
CA ASP A 112 7.39 1.32 11.84
C ASP A 112 8.38 0.89 10.74
N GLU A 113 9.61 1.35 10.87
CA GLU A 113 10.71 0.86 10.06
C GLU A 113 10.82 -0.66 10.18
N ASN A 114 11.11 -1.32 9.05
CA ASN A 114 11.30 -2.76 8.96
C ASN A 114 10.04 -3.67 9.07
N ILE A 115 8.82 -3.13 9.14
CA ILE A 115 7.62 -3.99 9.21
C ILE A 115 7.53 -4.93 7.99
N TYR A 116 7.86 -4.45 6.80
CA TYR A 116 7.79 -5.25 5.58
C TYR A 116 8.88 -6.32 5.53
N SER A 117 10.08 -6.01 6.01
CA SER A 117 11.16 -7.01 6.18
C SER A 117 10.78 -8.08 7.18
N LYS A 118 10.17 -7.71 8.31
CA LYS A 118 9.68 -8.65 9.32
C LYS A 118 8.58 -9.55 8.77
N ALA A 119 7.61 -9.00 8.05
CA ALA A 119 6.53 -9.77 7.42
C ALA A 119 7.09 -10.77 6.40
N GLN A 120 8.07 -10.37 5.60
CA GLN A 120 8.74 -11.23 4.63
C GLN A 120 9.51 -12.37 5.33
N GLN A 121 10.27 -12.07 6.38
CA GLN A 121 10.99 -13.07 7.18
C GLN A 121 10.03 -14.08 7.84
N SER A 122 8.95 -13.61 8.43
CA SER A 122 7.91 -14.46 9.02
C SER A 122 7.28 -15.39 7.98
N PHE A 123 6.95 -14.85 6.80
CA PHE A 123 6.45 -15.65 5.69
C PHE A 123 7.43 -16.75 5.28
N HIS A 124 8.72 -16.42 5.13
CA HIS A 124 9.75 -17.41 4.77
C HIS A 124 9.91 -18.49 5.83
N SER A 125 9.74 -18.15 7.11
CA SER A 125 9.86 -19.09 8.23
C SER A 125 8.67 -20.04 8.32
N PHE A 126 7.44 -19.51 8.21
CA PHE A 126 6.22 -20.28 8.44
C PHE A 126 5.61 -20.87 7.16
N LYS A 127 5.96 -20.37 5.98
CA LYS A 127 5.40 -20.80 4.67
C LYS A 127 3.87 -20.71 4.59
N CYS A 128 3.28 -19.80 5.35
CA CYS A 128 1.84 -19.54 5.37
C CYS A 128 1.57 -18.03 5.30
N PRO A 129 0.35 -17.61 4.92
CA PRO A 129 -0.02 -16.20 4.95
C PRO A 129 0.23 -15.57 6.32
N VAL A 130 0.84 -14.40 6.34
CA VAL A 130 1.15 -13.64 7.55
C VAL A 130 0.40 -12.31 7.51
N ALA A 131 -0.28 -11.97 8.59
CA ALA A 131 -0.89 -10.66 8.80
C ALA A 131 -0.16 -9.92 9.91
N SER A 132 0.20 -8.67 9.67
CA SER A 132 0.68 -7.78 10.72
C SER A 132 -0.50 -7.04 11.32
N ILE A 133 -0.69 -7.19 12.62
CA ILE A 133 -1.78 -6.58 13.37
C ILE A 133 -1.17 -5.58 14.35
N CYS A 134 -1.68 -4.35 14.34
CA CYS A 134 -1.39 -3.37 15.37
C CYS A 134 -2.38 -3.55 16.53
N LEU A 135 -1.89 -3.75 17.74
CA LEU A 135 -2.74 -3.74 18.93
C LEU A 135 -2.98 -2.27 19.32
N PRO A 136 -4.25 -1.84 19.45
CA PRO A 136 -4.54 -0.50 19.90
C PRO A 136 -4.04 -0.27 21.33
N PRO A 137 -3.56 0.92 21.66
CA PRO A 137 -3.42 1.30 23.07
C PRO A 137 -4.81 1.19 23.74
N SER A 138 -4.84 0.72 24.98
CA SER A 138 -6.05 0.38 25.73
C SER A 138 -7.20 1.38 25.53
N ASN A 139 -8.40 0.89 25.19
CA ASN A 139 -9.68 1.60 25.09
C ASN A 139 -9.98 2.42 23.82
N GLU A 140 -9.18 2.39 22.78
CA GLU A 140 -9.56 2.99 21.51
C GLU A 140 -9.98 1.91 20.48
N SER A 141 -11.13 2.09 19.83
CA SER A 141 -11.55 1.20 18.77
C SER A 141 -10.85 1.62 17.47
N PHE A 142 -9.81 0.92 17.11
CA PHE A 142 -9.32 0.90 15.74
C PHE A 142 -10.17 -0.07 14.91
N GLY A 143 -10.36 0.22 13.63
CA GLY A 143 -11.26 -0.55 12.77
C GLY A 143 -11.13 -2.07 12.94
N ASN A 144 -12.25 -2.76 12.90
CA ASN A 144 -12.31 -4.19 13.07
C ASN A 144 -11.56 -4.90 11.92
N VAL A 145 -10.67 -5.80 12.27
CA VAL A 145 -10.12 -6.79 11.34
C VAL A 145 -11.13 -7.94 11.27
N PHE A 146 -11.77 -8.08 10.12
CA PHE A 146 -12.66 -9.21 9.82
C PHE A 146 -11.92 -10.27 9.04
#